data_d2af887ab9d6795c391c465dfae64a7e
#
_entry.id   d2af887ab9d6795c391c465dfae64a7e
#
_cell.length_a   1.000
_cell.length_b   1.000
_cell.length_c   1.000
_cell.angle_alpha   90.00
_cell.angle_beta   90.00
_cell.angle_gamma   90.00
#
_symmetry.space_group_name_H-M   'P 1'
#
loop_
_entity.id
_entity.type
_entity.pdbx_description
1 polymer ?
#
loop_
_entity_poly.entity_id
_entity_poly.type
_entity_poly.pdbx_seq_one_letter_code
_entity_poly.pdbx_strand_id
1 'polypeptide(L)'
;MTRPILASIDLQALKQNLTITRQAAPDSRVWSVVKANAYGHGIERVWNALGTTDGFAMLNLEEAITLRERGWKGPILMLEGFFHAEDLTVYDTYRLTTCVHSNWQLKALQNARLNAPLDIYLKVNSGMNRLGFLPERVATVWQQLRAMPNVGEMTLMSHFADAEHPDGIKDAMARIAQATEGLECRRSLSNSAATLWHPQAHYDWVRPGIILYGASPSGQWQDIANTGLKPVMTLSSEIIGIQTLKAGDRVGYGGRYTASGEQRIGIVATGYADGYPRHAPSGTPVLVDGVRTGTVGTVSMDMLAVDLTPCPQAGIGTPVELWGKEIKIDDVATAAGTVGYELMCSLALRVPVVTV
;
A
#
# COMPACT_ATOMS: atom_id res chain seq x y z
N MET A 1 26.56 8.17 -16.48
CA MET A 1 25.80 8.33 -15.25
C MET A 1 24.35 8.63 -15.59
N THR A 2 23.46 7.95 -14.95
CA THR A 2 22.02 8.16 -15.01
C THR A 2 21.64 9.42 -14.25
N ARG A 3 20.40 9.89 -14.40
CA ARG A 3 19.83 10.99 -13.61
C ARG A 3 20.01 10.71 -12.11
N PRO A 4 20.27 11.73 -11.29
CA PRO A 4 20.52 11.55 -9.85
C PRO A 4 19.22 11.39 -9.05
N ILE A 5 18.33 10.52 -9.50
CA ILE A 5 17.12 10.11 -8.80
C ILE A 5 17.25 8.66 -8.39
N LEU A 6 16.84 8.33 -7.18
CA LEU A 6 16.97 6.99 -6.59
C LEU A 6 15.86 6.71 -5.62
N ALA A 7 15.29 5.52 -5.68
CA ALA A 7 14.46 4.95 -4.64
C ALA A 7 15.26 3.92 -3.84
N SER A 8 15.40 4.13 -2.54
CA SER A 8 16.05 3.18 -1.62
C SER A 8 15.00 2.46 -0.80
N ILE A 9 15.08 1.12 -0.75
CA ILE A 9 14.17 0.25 -0.01
C ILE A 9 14.89 -0.34 1.20
N ASP A 10 14.49 0.07 2.39
CA ASP A 10 15.06 -0.40 3.66
C ASP A 10 14.39 -1.72 4.09
N LEU A 11 15.09 -2.83 3.83
CA LEU A 11 14.60 -4.17 4.16
C LEU A 11 14.56 -4.43 5.67
N GLN A 12 15.36 -3.74 6.47
CA GLN A 12 15.32 -3.88 7.93
C GLN A 12 14.10 -3.15 8.52
N ALA A 13 13.79 -1.97 8.00
CA ALA A 13 12.55 -1.28 8.34
C ALA A 13 11.31 -2.16 8.02
N LEU A 14 11.30 -2.81 6.87
CA LEU A 14 10.22 -3.71 6.48
C LEU A 14 10.06 -4.90 7.45
N LYS A 15 11.15 -5.56 7.84
CA LYS A 15 11.16 -6.64 8.85
C LYS A 15 10.65 -6.14 10.20
N GLN A 16 11.11 -4.97 10.62
CA GLN A 16 10.66 -4.35 11.87
C GLN A 16 9.16 -4.06 11.85
N ASN A 17 8.65 -3.51 10.74
CA ASN A 17 7.23 -3.19 10.59
C ASN A 17 6.35 -4.46 10.66
N LEU A 18 6.80 -5.58 10.08
CA LEU A 18 6.11 -6.86 10.23
C LEU A 18 6.10 -7.32 11.70
N THR A 19 7.22 -7.16 12.41
CA THR A 19 7.31 -7.51 13.84
C THR A 19 6.35 -6.69 14.68
N ILE A 20 6.28 -5.37 14.45
CA ILE A 20 5.35 -4.46 15.13
C ILE A 20 3.89 -4.86 14.81
N THR A 21 3.59 -5.18 13.57
CA THR A 21 2.27 -5.67 13.16
C THR A 21 1.87 -6.93 13.93
N ARG A 22 2.78 -7.89 14.09
CA ARG A 22 2.53 -9.10 14.88
C ARG A 22 2.31 -8.80 16.36
N GLN A 23 3.02 -7.82 16.91
CA GLN A 23 2.83 -7.38 18.30
C GLN A 23 1.48 -6.69 18.49
N ALA A 24 0.98 -5.98 17.49
CA ALA A 24 -0.35 -5.35 17.54
C ALA A 24 -1.48 -6.40 17.49
N ALA A 25 -1.28 -7.54 16.85
CA ALA A 25 -2.28 -8.62 16.71
C ALA A 25 -1.65 -9.99 17.05
N PRO A 26 -1.27 -10.23 18.32
CA PRO A 26 -0.44 -11.38 18.71
C PRO A 26 -1.11 -12.74 18.52
N ASP A 27 -2.44 -12.79 18.60
CA ASP A 27 -3.22 -14.03 18.48
C ASP A 27 -3.70 -14.30 17.05
N SER A 28 -3.40 -13.39 16.12
CA SER A 28 -3.82 -13.50 14.72
C SER A 28 -2.65 -13.91 13.83
N ARG A 29 -2.97 -14.64 12.77
CA ARG A 29 -2.07 -14.82 11.63
C ARG A 29 -2.05 -13.56 10.75
N VAL A 30 -0.96 -13.37 10.05
CA VAL A 30 -0.73 -12.17 9.25
C VAL A 30 -0.68 -12.53 7.77
N TRP A 31 -1.60 -11.96 6.99
CA TRP A 31 -1.48 -11.82 5.56
C TRP A 31 -0.70 -10.55 5.23
N SER A 32 0.57 -10.66 4.87
CA SER A 32 1.31 -9.51 4.33
C SER A 32 0.76 -9.13 2.96
N VAL A 33 0.13 -7.96 2.86
CA VAL A 33 -0.47 -7.50 1.60
C VAL A 33 0.62 -6.89 0.71
N VAL A 34 0.90 -7.56 -0.40
CA VAL A 34 1.99 -7.22 -1.34
C VAL A 34 1.49 -6.94 -2.76
N LYS A 35 0.21 -6.60 -2.92
CA LYS A 35 -0.38 -6.22 -4.21
C LYS A 35 0.30 -4.99 -4.81
N ALA A 36 0.07 -4.75 -6.10
CA ALA A 36 0.64 -3.63 -6.87
C ALA A 36 2.18 -3.60 -6.75
N ASN A 37 2.82 -4.75 -7.02
CA ASN A 37 4.27 -4.92 -6.93
C ASN A 37 4.81 -4.51 -5.54
N ALA A 38 4.16 -5.02 -4.48
CA ALA A 38 4.44 -4.66 -3.09
C ALA A 38 4.37 -3.15 -2.86
N TYR A 39 3.25 -2.53 -3.24
CA TYR A 39 3.06 -1.06 -3.13
C TYR A 39 4.23 -0.29 -3.79
N GLY A 40 4.66 -0.72 -4.97
CA GLY A 40 5.76 -0.10 -5.70
C GLY A 40 7.17 -0.42 -5.21
N HIS A 41 7.31 -1.16 -4.11
CA HIS A 41 8.63 -1.53 -3.55
C HIS A 41 9.35 -2.64 -4.33
N GLY A 42 8.61 -3.38 -5.16
CA GLY A 42 9.11 -4.53 -5.90
C GLY A 42 8.99 -5.83 -5.11
N ILE A 43 8.00 -6.66 -5.46
CA ILE A 43 7.74 -7.92 -4.75
C ILE A 43 8.96 -8.83 -4.68
N GLU A 44 9.74 -8.90 -5.74
CA GLU A 44 10.96 -9.71 -5.83
C GLU A 44 12.06 -9.26 -4.86
N ARG A 45 12.05 -7.97 -4.47
CA ARG A 45 13.02 -7.41 -3.51
C ARG A 45 12.58 -7.66 -2.07
N VAL A 46 11.27 -7.57 -1.80
CA VAL A 46 10.77 -7.48 -0.42
C VAL A 46 10.27 -8.80 0.16
N TRP A 47 9.87 -9.78 -0.67
CA TRP A 47 9.22 -10.99 -0.18
C TRP A 47 10.04 -11.76 0.86
N ASN A 48 11.36 -11.84 0.67
CA ASN A 48 12.24 -12.55 1.60
C ASN A 48 12.38 -11.82 2.94
N ALA A 49 12.35 -10.49 2.93
CA ALA A 49 12.34 -9.69 4.16
C ALA A 49 11.04 -9.89 4.96
N LEU A 50 9.93 -10.20 4.28
CA LEU A 50 8.65 -10.56 4.88
C LEU A 50 8.51 -12.08 5.11
N GLY A 51 9.56 -12.87 4.95
CA GLY A 51 9.51 -14.35 4.98
C GLY A 51 9.05 -14.99 6.28
N THR A 52 8.93 -14.22 7.38
CA THR A 52 8.34 -14.66 8.64
C THR A 52 6.82 -14.43 8.72
N THR A 53 6.19 -13.91 7.66
CA THR A 53 4.73 -13.79 7.57
C THR A 53 4.05 -15.15 7.51
N ASP A 54 2.76 -15.23 7.88
CA ASP A 54 2.00 -16.47 7.78
C ASP A 54 1.50 -16.71 6.34
N GLY A 55 1.38 -15.64 5.54
CA GLY A 55 1.01 -15.72 4.13
C GLY A 55 1.14 -14.39 3.42
N PHE A 56 1.11 -14.44 2.08
CA PHE A 56 1.07 -13.25 1.24
C PHE A 56 -0.32 -13.06 0.63
N ALA A 57 -0.77 -11.81 0.53
CA ALA A 57 -2.04 -11.47 -0.10
C ALA A 57 -1.81 -10.46 -1.24
N MET A 58 -2.37 -10.77 -2.42
CA MET A 58 -2.14 -10.02 -3.65
C MET A 58 -3.32 -10.14 -4.63
N LEU A 59 -3.15 -9.64 -5.85
CA LEU A 59 -4.19 -9.65 -6.88
C LEU A 59 -3.75 -10.35 -8.17
N ASN A 60 -2.51 -10.13 -8.60
CA ASN A 60 -2.01 -10.58 -9.89
C ASN A 60 -1.49 -12.01 -9.82
N LEU A 61 -1.91 -12.86 -10.75
CA LEU A 61 -1.45 -14.24 -10.85
C LEU A 61 0.06 -14.32 -11.12
N GLU A 62 0.58 -13.43 -11.95
CA GLU A 62 2.00 -13.36 -12.28
C GLU A 62 2.88 -13.11 -11.03
N GLU A 63 2.42 -12.25 -10.12
CA GLU A 63 3.11 -12.01 -8.84
C GLU A 63 3.07 -13.26 -7.95
N ALA A 64 1.93 -13.96 -7.90
CA ALA A 64 1.78 -15.19 -7.14
C ALA A 64 2.66 -16.32 -7.68
N ILE A 65 2.70 -16.50 -9.00
CA ILE A 65 3.56 -17.45 -9.69
C ILE A 65 5.03 -17.14 -9.40
N THR A 66 5.44 -15.88 -9.54
CA THR A 66 6.80 -15.41 -9.24
C THR A 66 7.21 -15.78 -7.82
N LEU A 67 6.36 -15.58 -6.82
CA LEU A 67 6.67 -15.97 -5.44
C LEU A 67 6.84 -17.49 -5.28
N ARG A 68 5.99 -18.29 -5.94
CA ARG A 68 6.11 -19.75 -5.92
C ARG A 68 7.42 -20.22 -6.56
N GLU A 69 7.77 -19.67 -7.71
CA GLU A 69 9.00 -20.00 -8.43
C GLU A 69 10.26 -19.58 -7.66
N ARG A 70 10.19 -18.48 -6.92
CA ARG A 70 11.26 -18.06 -6.00
C ARG A 70 11.32 -18.85 -4.69
N GLY A 71 10.43 -19.80 -4.49
CA GLY A 71 10.51 -20.78 -3.41
C GLY A 71 9.58 -20.53 -2.22
N TRP A 72 8.68 -19.55 -2.27
CA TRP A 72 7.68 -19.39 -1.21
C TRP A 72 6.73 -20.59 -1.15
N LYS A 73 6.66 -21.26 0.02
CA LYS A 73 5.83 -22.46 0.24
C LYS A 73 4.58 -22.17 1.08
N GLY A 74 4.53 -21.03 1.77
CA GLY A 74 3.39 -20.64 2.60
C GLY A 74 2.14 -20.27 1.76
N PRO A 75 1.01 -19.98 2.42
CA PRO A 75 -0.22 -19.59 1.75
C PRO A 75 -0.07 -18.31 0.91
N ILE A 76 -0.82 -18.24 -0.19
CA ILE A 76 -0.99 -17.03 -1.01
C ILE A 76 -2.48 -16.82 -1.22
N LEU A 77 -3.00 -15.65 -0.77
CA LEU A 77 -4.39 -15.26 -0.91
C LEU A 77 -4.57 -14.27 -2.06
N MET A 78 -5.41 -14.65 -3.02
CA MET A 78 -5.84 -13.78 -4.11
C MET A 78 -7.08 -12.98 -3.65
N LEU A 79 -6.89 -11.70 -3.32
CA LEU A 79 -7.86 -10.85 -2.59
C LEU A 79 -9.15 -10.53 -3.37
N GLU A 80 -9.11 -10.63 -4.71
CA GLU A 80 -10.25 -10.44 -5.60
C GLU A 80 -10.74 -11.76 -6.20
N GLY A 81 -10.00 -12.86 -5.93
CA GLY A 81 -10.27 -14.16 -6.52
C GLY A 81 -9.84 -14.22 -7.97
N PHE A 82 -10.40 -15.16 -8.70
CA PHE A 82 -10.14 -15.37 -10.12
C PHE A 82 -11.10 -14.53 -10.97
N PHE A 83 -10.66 -14.15 -12.17
CA PHE A 83 -11.42 -13.32 -13.11
C PHE A 83 -12.06 -14.13 -14.25
N HIS A 84 -11.50 -15.30 -14.56
CA HIS A 84 -12.01 -16.26 -15.53
C HIS A 84 -12.04 -17.66 -14.93
N ALA A 85 -12.96 -18.51 -15.39
CA ALA A 85 -13.05 -19.90 -14.88
C ALA A 85 -11.77 -20.70 -15.16
N GLU A 86 -11.09 -20.41 -16.25
CA GLU A 86 -9.83 -21.03 -16.67
C GLU A 86 -8.69 -20.76 -15.70
N ASP A 87 -8.72 -19.62 -14.99
CA ASP A 87 -7.71 -19.25 -13.99
C ASP A 87 -7.64 -20.31 -12.87
N LEU A 88 -8.73 -21.01 -12.59
CA LEU A 88 -8.79 -22.04 -11.55
C LEU A 88 -7.75 -23.16 -11.76
N THR A 89 -7.33 -23.42 -12.99
CA THR A 89 -6.23 -24.34 -13.29
C THR A 89 -4.90 -23.84 -12.72
N VAL A 90 -4.66 -22.52 -12.78
CA VAL A 90 -3.48 -21.89 -12.21
C VAL A 90 -3.55 -21.91 -10.68
N TYR A 91 -4.73 -21.60 -10.10
CA TYR A 91 -4.95 -21.70 -8.65
C TYR A 91 -4.67 -23.11 -8.11
N ASP A 92 -5.13 -24.14 -8.80
CA ASP A 92 -4.87 -25.53 -8.44
C ASP A 92 -3.37 -25.88 -8.56
N THR A 93 -2.73 -25.52 -9.68
CA THR A 93 -1.31 -25.80 -9.94
C THR A 93 -0.40 -25.15 -8.90
N TYR A 94 -0.63 -23.88 -8.58
CA TYR A 94 0.21 -23.10 -7.68
C TYR A 94 -0.32 -23.08 -6.23
N ARG A 95 -1.37 -23.84 -5.92
CA ARG A 95 -1.96 -23.96 -4.57
C ARG A 95 -2.28 -22.60 -4.00
N LEU A 96 -3.09 -21.81 -4.72
CA LEU A 96 -3.51 -20.47 -4.31
C LEU A 96 -4.83 -20.54 -3.57
N THR A 97 -4.97 -19.70 -2.54
CA THR A 97 -6.24 -19.47 -1.84
C THR A 97 -7.03 -18.41 -2.59
N THR A 98 -8.33 -18.62 -2.81
CA THR A 98 -9.15 -17.70 -3.57
C THR A 98 -10.18 -16.96 -2.72
N CYS A 99 -10.40 -15.68 -3.04
CA CYS A 99 -11.58 -14.94 -2.59
C CYS A 99 -12.77 -15.29 -3.50
N VAL A 100 -13.96 -15.44 -2.89
CA VAL A 100 -15.23 -15.63 -3.61
C VAL A 100 -16.20 -14.53 -3.16
N HIS A 101 -16.68 -13.75 -4.12
CA HIS A 101 -17.50 -12.57 -3.86
C HIS A 101 -18.75 -12.44 -4.75
N SER A 102 -18.98 -13.40 -5.66
CA SER A 102 -20.06 -13.30 -6.65
C SER A 102 -20.59 -14.67 -7.08
N ASN A 103 -21.83 -14.68 -7.57
CA ASN A 103 -22.50 -15.91 -7.99
C ASN A 103 -21.80 -16.60 -9.18
N TRP A 104 -21.17 -15.84 -10.09
CA TRP A 104 -20.47 -16.44 -11.22
C TRP A 104 -19.25 -17.26 -10.75
N GLN A 105 -18.54 -16.80 -9.72
CA GLN A 105 -17.42 -17.54 -9.12
C GLN A 105 -17.90 -18.81 -8.44
N LEU A 106 -19.06 -18.80 -7.75
CA LEU A 106 -19.67 -20.02 -7.21
C LEU A 106 -19.92 -21.04 -8.31
N LYS A 107 -20.53 -20.61 -9.44
CA LYS A 107 -20.81 -21.46 -10.58
C LYS A 107 -19.54 -22.01 -11.23
N ALA A 108 -18.51 -21.17 -11.35
CA ALA A 108 -17.22 -21.60 -11.90
C ALA A 108 -16.55 -22.65 -11.01
N LEU A 109 -16.52 -22.44 -9.69
CA LEU A 109 -16.00 -23.44 -8.73
C LEU A 109 -16.77 -24.75 -8.76
N GLN A 110 -18.10 -24.69 -8.83
CA GLN A 110 -18.96 -25.89 -8.89
C GLN A 110 -18.63 -26.76 -10.12
N ASN A 111 -18.30 -26.12 -11.24
CA ASN A 111 -18.03 -26.79 -12.52
C ASN A 111 -16.54 -27.11 -12.74
N ALA A 112 -15.65 -26.60 -11.89
CA ALA A 112 -14.22 -26.82 -12.04
C ALA A 112 -13.81 -28.27 -11.78
N ARG A 113 -12.78 -28.72 -12.51
CA ARG A 113 -12.11 -29.99 -12.25
C ARG A 113 -10.72 -29.67 -11.69
N LEU A 114 -10.57 -29.83 -10.39
CA LEU A 114 -9.35 -29.52 -9.66
C LEU A 114 -8.70 -30.80 -9.14
N ASN A 115 -7.38 -30.81 -9.03
CA ASN A 115 -6.63 -31.94 -8.46
C ASN A 115 -6.77 -32.01 -6.93
N ALA A 116 -7.01 -30.84 -6.29
CA ALA A 116 -7.26 -30.75 -4.86
C ALA A 116 -8.20 -29.58 -4.53
N PRO A 117 -8.93 -29.64 -3.39
CA PRO A 117 -9.75 -28.54 -2.93
C PRO A 117 -8.95 -27.25 -2.73
N LEU A 118 -9.56 -26.11 -3.06
CA LEU A 118 -9.00 -24.78 -2.83
C LEU A 118 -9.55 -24.19 -1.53
N ASP A 119 -8.69 -23.54 -0.75
CA ASP A 119 -9.12 -22.75 0.40
C ASP A 119 -9.82 -21.47 -0.07
N ILE A 120 -10.91 -21.13 0.59
CA ILE A 120 -11.85 -20.09 0.16
C ILE A 120 -11.96 -18.99 1.21
N TYR A 121 -11.86 -17.75 0.75
CA TYR A 121 -12.23 -16.57 1.52
C TYR A 121 -13.57 -16.03 1.00
N LEU A 122 -14.67 -16.36 1.69
CA LEU A 122 -16.00 -15.84 1.35
C LEU A 122 -16.08 -14.37 1.73
N LYS A 123 -16.24 -13.51 0.74
CA LYS A 123 -16.26 -12.06 0.95
C LYS A 123 -17.68 -11.55 1.20
N VAL A 124 -17.81 -10.80 2.31
CA VAL A 124 -19.04 -10.14 2.74
C VAL A 124 -18.93 -8.63 2.52
N ASN A 125 -19.95 -8.06 1.90
CA ASN A 125 -20.12 -6.62 1.82
C ASN A 125 -20.73 -6.10 3.13
N SER A 126 -19.89 -5.62 4.02
CA SER A 126 -20.31 -5.08 5.33
C SER A 126 -20.59 -3.58 5.32
N GLY A 127 -20.64 -2.94 4.12
CA GLY A 127 -20.98 -1.53 3.97
C GLY A 127 -20.06 -0.74 3.04
N MET A 128 -18.90 -1.28 2.65
CA MET A 128 -18.00 -0.61 1.70
C MET A 128 -18.56 -0.54 0.27
N ASN A 129 -19.51 -1.43 -0.08
CA ASN A 129 -20.20 -1.48 -1.37
C ASN A 129 -19.28 -1.59 -2.58
N ARG A 130 -18.21 -2.38 -2.44
CA ARG A 130 -17.23 -2.64 -3.51
C ARG A 130 -17.33 -4.06 -4.04
N LEU A 131 -17.11 -5.06 -3.22
CA LEU A 131 -17.20 -6.48 -3.55
C LEU A 131 -17.74 -7.28 -2.36
N GLY A 132 -18.39 -8.41 -2.62
CA GLY A 132 -18.87 -9.33 -1.59
C GLY A 132 -20.37 -9.56 -1.65
N PHE A 133 -20.78 -10.65 -1.04
CA PHE A 133 -22.21 -10.97 -0.86
C PHE A 133 -22.82 -10.10 0.23
N LEU A 134 -24.07 -9.74 0.06
CA LEU A 134 -24.83 -9.04 1.09
C LEU A 134 -25.00 -9.95 2.33
N PRO A 135 -25.09 -9.38 3.55
CA PRO A 135 -25.16 -10.14 4.80
C PRO A 135 -26.21 -11.26 4.80
N GLU A 136 -27.40 -10.98 4.29
CA GLU A 136 -28.52 -11.92 4.22
C GLU A 136 -28.28 -13.11 3.27
N ARG A 137 -27.29 -13.05 2.40
CA ARG A 137 -26.92 -14.12 1.47
C ARG A 137 -25.83 -15.02 2.01
N VAL A 138 -25.10 -14.59 3.03
CA VAL A 138 -23.88 -15.26 3.52
C VAL A 138 -24.15 -16.68 3.95
N ALA A 139 -25.15 -16.92 4.78
CA ALA A 139 -25.47 -18.27 5.27
C ALA A 139 -25.76 -19.25 4.12
N THR A 140 -26.55 -18.82 3.13
CA THR A 140 -26.89 -19.67 1.97
C THR A 140 -25.64 -19.95 1.13
N VAL A 141 -24.84 -18.93 0.85
CA VAL A 141 -23.61 -19.07 0.04
C VAL A 141 -22.58 -19.93 0.78
N TRP A 142 -22.46 -19.77 2.09
CA TRP A 142 -21.59 -20.59 2.93
C TRP A 142 -21.94 -22.07 2.82
N GLN A 143 -23.22 -22.43 2.92
CA GLN A 143 -23.67 -23.83 2.76
C GLN A 143 -23.43 -24.35 1.35
N GLN A 144 -23.66 -23.54 0.32
CA GLN A 144 -23.37 -23.92 -1.06
C GLN A 144 -21.89 -24.24 -1.27
N LEU A 145 -20.99 -23.36 -0.81
CA LEU A 145 -19.54 -23.59 -0.89
C LEU A 145 -19.12 -24.83 -0.12
N ARG A 146 -19.62 -25.00 1.10
CA ARG A 146 -19.28 -26.14 1.96
C ARG A 146 -19.67 -27.49 1.35
N ALA A 147 -20.70 -27.51 0.51
CA ALA A 147 -21.16 -28.72 -0.18
C ALA A 147 -20.33 -29.05 -1.45
N MET A 148 -19.45 -28.17 -1.90
CA MET A 148 -18.64 -28.36 -3.11
C MET A 148 -17.38 -29.20 -2.82
N PRO A 149 -17.10 -30.25 -3.58
CA PRO A 149 -15.89 -31.06 -3.38
C PRO A 149 -14.60 -30.30 -3.70
N ASN A 150 -14.69 -29.21 -4.48
CA ASN A 150 -13.56 -28.35 -4.85
C ASN A 150 -13.20 -27.31 -3.78
N VAL A 151 -13.95 -27.25 -2.66
CA VAL A 151 -13.76 -26.28 -1.59
C VAL A 151 -13.09 -26.96 -0.40
N GLY A 152 -11.97 -26.38 0.05
CA GLY A 152 -11.22 -26.78 1.24
C GLY A 152 -11.62 -25.98 2.47
N GLU A 153 -10.65 -25.43 3.18
CA GLU A 153 -10.86 -24.56 4.34
C GLU A 153 -11.58 -23.27 3.93
N MET A 154 -12.51 -22.85 4.78
CA MET A 154 -13.31 -21.64 4.52
C MET A 154 -13.06 -20.59 5.60
N THR A 155 -12.82 -19.37 5.18
CA THR A 155 -12.69 -18.18 6.04
C THR A 155 -13.65 -17.10 5.56
N LEU A 156 -14.33 -16.43 6.47
CA LEU A 156 -15.13 -15.27 6.14
C LEU A 156 -14.24 -14.03 6.09
N MET A 157 -14.38 -13.22 5.05
CA MET A 157 -13.61 -12.00 4.87
C MET A 157 -14.51 -10.79 4.63
N SER A 158 -14.15 -9.66 5.24
CA SER A 158 -14.73 -8.37 4.90
C SER A 158 -13.62 -7.30 4.82
N HIS A 159 -14.01 -6.06 4.57
CA HIS A 159 -13.08 -4.93 4.54
C HIS A 159 -13.75 -3.70 5.12
N PHE A 160 -13.11 -3.07 6.09
CA PHE A 160 -13.60 -1.84 6.70
C PHE A 160 -13.28 -0.66 5.80
N ALA A 161 -14.26 0.22 5.65
CA ALA A 161 -14.13 1.44 4.84
C ALA A 161 -13.58 2.62 5.64
N ASP A 162 -13.71 2.58 6.98
CA ASP A 162 -13.54 3.75 7.86
C ASP A 162 -12.85 3.36 9.19
N ALA A 163 -11.93 2.38 9.14
CA ALA A 163 -11.27 1.88 10.35
C ALA A 163 -10.25 2.85 10.97
N GLU A 164 -9.97 3.97 10.32
CA GLU A 164 -9.18 5.09 10.84
C GLU A 164 -9.92 5.89 11.93
N HIS A 165 -11.24 5.78 12.01
CA HIS A 165 -12.06 6.43 13.04
C HIS A 165 -12.45 5.47 14.16
N PRO A 166 -12.56 5.93 15.42
CA PRO A 166 -12.86 5.06 16.57
C PRO A 166 -14.15 4.24 16.45
N ASP A 167 -15.21 4.83 15.90
CA ASP A 167 -16.50 4.16 15.67
C ASP A 167 -16.67 3.62 14.24
N GLY A 168 -15.66 3.79 13.38
CA GLY A 168 -15.75 3.55 11.94
C GLY A 168 -15.99 2.10 11.52
N ILE A 169 -15.77 1.13 12.43
CA ILE A 169 -16.06 -0.29 12.16
C ILE A 169 -17.38 -0.78 12.77
N LYS A 170 -18.07 0.01 13.58
CA LYS A 170 -19.21 -0.43 14.38
C LYS A 170 -20.33 -1.04 13.54
N ASP A 171 -20.80 -0.32 12.53
CA ASP A 171 -21.88 -0.79 11.65
C ASP A 171 -21.46 -2.00 10.82
N ALA A 172 -20.23 -2.02 10.33
CA ALA A 172 -19.68 -3.14 9.59
C ALA A 172 -19.62 -4.39 10.48
N MET A 173 -19.19 -4.27 11.74
CA MET A 173 -19.15 -5.37 12.71
C MET A 173 -20.54 -5.90 13.04
N ALA A 174 -21.54 -5.02 13.19
CA ALA A 174 -22.93 -5.44 13.42
C ALA A 174 -23.48 -6.24 12.24
N ARG A 175 -23.24 -5.79 10.99
CA ARG A 175 -23.64 -6.52 9.78
C ARG A 175 -22.94 -7.87 9.64
N ILE A 176 -21.65 -7.94 9.99
CA ILE A 176 -20.89 -9.20 9.98
C ILE A 176 -21.42 -10.15 11.05
N ALA A 177 -21.71 -9.68 12.26
CA ALA A 177 -22.30 -10.49 13.33
C ALA A 177 -23.63 -11.10 12.88
N GLN A 178 -24.52 -10.30 12.30
CA GLN A 178 -25.79 -10.77 11.72
C GLN A 178 -25.56 -11.79 10.60
N ALA A 179 -24.63 -11.53 9.67
CA ALA A 179 -24.33 -12.41 8.55
C ALA A 179 -23.77 -13.78 8.98
N THR A 180 -23.16 -13.85 10.15
CA THR A 180 -22.49 -15.04 10.68
C THR A 180 -23.20 -15.65 11.89
N GLU A 181 -24.43 -15.25 12.17
CA GLU A 181 -25.20 -15.82 13.26
C GLU A 181 -25.36 -17.33 13.05
N GLY A 182 -24.97 -18.11 14.06
CA GLY A 182 -24.97 -19.57 14.01
C GLY A 182 -23.91 -20.22 13.11
N LEU A 183 -22.97 -19.44 12.54
CA LEU A 183 -21.86 -19.96 11.77
C LEU A 183 -20.57 -19.97 12.60
N GLU A 184 -20.03 -21.15 12.85
CA GLU A 184 -18.65 -21.29 13.31
C GLU A 184 -17.71 -21.16 12.12
N CYS A 185 -16.98 -20.05 12.04
CA CYS A 185 -16.10 -19.77 10.92
C CYS A 185 -14.88 -18.93 11.35
N ARG A 186 -13.75 -19.19 10.71
CA ARG A 186 -12.60 -18.28 10.77
C ARG A 186 -12.95 -16.96 10.11
N ARG A 187 -12.32 -15.89 10.59
CA ARG A 187 -12.60 -14.54 10.12
C ARG A 187 -11.30 -13.77 9.80
N SER A 188 -11.37 -12.97 8.75
CA SER A 188 -10.34 -12.04 8.35
C SER A 188 -10.96 -10.69 8.01
N LEU A 189 -10.95 -9.75 8.95
CA LEU A 189 -11.66 -8.49 8.84
C LEU A 189 -10.72 -7.30 8.76
N SER A 190 -9.66 -7.29 9.60
CA SER A 190 -8.78 -6.15 9.82
C SER A 190 -7.86 -5.85 8.64
N ASN A 191 -7.93 -4.61 8.15
CA ASN A 191 -6.91 -3.96 7.32
C ASN A 191 -5.82 -3.33 8.21
N SER A 192 -4.93 -2.50 7.69
CA SER A 192 -3.88 -1.82 8.45
C SER A 192 -4.41 -1.00 9.62
N ALA A 193 -5.44 -0.17 9.39
CA ALA A 193 -6.04 0.67 10.42
C ALA A 193 -6.66 -0.18 11.54
N ALA A 194 -7.49 -1.17 11.17
CA ALA A 194 -8.09 -2.05 12.16
C ALA A 194 -7.06 -2.90 12.90
N THR A 195 -5.95 -3.27 12.27
CA THR A 195 -4.86 -3.99 12.93
C THR A 195 -4.22 -3.15 14.03
N LEU A 196 -4.06 -1.82 13.83
CA LEU A 196 -3.47 -0.94 14.83
C LEU A 196 -4.46 -0.50 15.91
N TRP A 197 -5.72 -0.23 15.53
CA TRP A 197 -6.62 0.57 16.38
C TRP A 197 -7.89 -0.17 16.83
N HIS A 198 -8.17 -1.37 16.26
CA HIS A 198 -9.40 -2.12 16.59
C HIS A 198 -9.11 -3.57 16.96
N PRO A 199 -8.51 -3.85 18.12
CA PRO A 199 -8.15 -5.21 18.53
C PRO A 199 -9.34 -6.17 18.56
N GLN A 200 -10.56 -5.69 18.81
CA GLN A 200 -11.80 -6.48 18.77
C GLN A 200 -12.14 -7.04 17.37
N ALA A 201 -11.47 -6.58 16.31
CA ALA A 201 -11.69 -7.02 14.93
C ALA A 201 -10.56 -7.91 14.37
N HIS A 202 -9.56 -8.28 15.16
CA HIS A 202 -8.41 -9.04 14.70
C HIS A 202 -8.78 -10.45 14.24
N TYR A 203 -9.54 -11.19 15.03
CA TYR A 203 -9.93 -12.58 14.76
C TYR A 203 -8.74 -13.46 14.31
N ASP A 204 -8.96 -14.40 13.36
CA ASP A 204 -7.96 -15.40 12.98
C ASP A 204 -6.84 -14.83 12.09
N TRP A 205 -7.17 -13.82 11.25
CA TRP A 205 -6.25 -13.26 10.28
C TRP A 205 -6.39 -11.75 10.15
N VAL A 206 -5.27 -11.04 10.26
CA VAL A 206 -5.17 -9.62 9.90
C VAL A 206 -4.50 -9.45 8.52
N ARG A 207 -4.84 -8.37 7.81
CA ARG A 207 -4.34 -8.07 6.46
C ARG A 207 -3.69 -6.68 6.41
N PRO A 208 -2.55 -6.49 7.08
CA PRO A 208 -1.80 -5.25 6.99
C PRO A 208 -1.26 -5.05 5.56
N GLY A 209 -1.35 -3.82 5.08
CA GLY A 209 -0.74 -3.36 3.85
C GLY A 209 0.17 -2.19 4.14
N ILE A 210 -0.35 -0.96 4.13
CA ILE A 210 0.45 0.26 4.19
C ILE A 210 1.39 0.35 5.40
N ILE A 211 1.00 -0.18 6.56
CA ILE A 211 1.85 -0.17 7.76
C ILE A 211 3.10 -1.04 7.61
N LEU A 212 3.08 -2.06 6.76
CA LEU A 212 4.28 -2.83 6.44
C LEU A 212 5.32 -1.94 5.74
N TYR A 213 4.88 -0.98 4.96
CA TYR A 213 5.71 -0.05 4.21
C TYR A 213 6.00 1.25 4.98
N GLY A 214 5.50 1.37 6.22
CA GLY A 214 5.81 2.45 7.14
C GLY A 214 5.17 3.78 6.78
N ALA A 215 3.90 3.75 6.35
CA ALA A 215 3.07 4.92 6.21
C ALA A 215 1.74 4.73 6.96
N SER A 216 1.07 5.84 7.28
CA SER A 216 -0.13 5.83 8.09
C SER A 216 -1.38 5.45 7.29
N PRO A 217 -2.22 4.55 7.79
CA PRO A 217 -3.50 4.27 7.17
C PRO A 217 -4.49 5.43 7.25
N SER A 218 -4.33 6.38 8.18
CA SER A 218 -5.10 7.61 8.26
C SER A 218 -4.57 8.73 7.36
N GLY A 219 -3.39 8.55 6.75
CA GLY A 219 -2.69 9.60 6.02
C GLY A 219 -2.00 10.64 6.91
N GLN A 220 -2.00 10.45 8.24
CA GLN A 220 -1.34 11.33 9.19
C GLN A 220 -0.24 10.55 9.91
N TRP A 221 1.02 10.89 9.65
CA TRP A 221 2.17 10.24 10.30
C TRP A 221 2.07 10.25 11.83
N GLN A 222 1.55 11.32 12.41
CA GLN A 222 1.46 11.49 13.86
C GLN A 222 0.67 10.37 14.54
N ASP A 223 -0.31 9.77 13.84
CA ASP A 223 -1.15 8.70 14.38
C ASP A 223 -0.37 7.39 14.57
N ILE A 224 0.76 7.25 13.88
CA ILE A 224 1.64 6.07 13.98
C ILE A 224 3.05 6.39 14.50
N ALA A 225 3.37 7.65 14.79
CA ALA A 225 4.72 8.09 15.17
C ALA A 225 5.29 7.33 16.39
N ASN A 226 4.43 6.94 17.34
CA ASN A 226 4.82 6.24 18.56
C ASN A 226 4.76 4.71 18.46
N THR A 227 4.42 4.16 17.30
CA THR A 227 4.31 2.69 17.11
C THR A 227 5.65 2.01 16.91
N GLY A 228 6.67 2.77 16.52
CA GLY A 228 7.97 2.25 16.10
C GLY A 228 8.02 1.83 14.63
N LEU A 229 6.94 2.00 13.85
CA LEU A 229 6.93 1.80 12.40
C LEU A 229 7.90 2.78 11.72
N LYS A 230 8.56 2.30 10.66
CA LYS A 230 9.56 3.06 9.92
C LYS A 230 9.23 3.12 8.44
N PRO A 231 9.38 4.29 7.77
CA PRO A 231 9.33 4.36 6.32
C PRO A 231 10.30 3.37 5.67
N VAL A 232 9.81 2.63 4.68
CA VAL A 232 10.60 1.62 3.95
C VAL A 232 11.21 2.22 2.69
N MET A 233 10.44 3.03 1.95
CA MET A 233 10.91 3.68 0.73
C MET A 233 11.41 5.09 1.01
N THR A 234 12.61 5.41 0.54
CA THR A 234 13.11 6.79 0.45
C THR A 234 13.28 7.13 -1.02
N LEU A 235 12.60 8.17 -1.50
CA LEU A 235 12.82 8.76 -2.82
C LEU A 235 13.71 9.98 -2.65
N SER A 236 14.86 9.96 -3.29
CA SER A 236 15.87 11.03 -3.24
C SER A 236 16.33 11.44 -4.62
N SER A 237 16.82 12.66 -4.72
CA SER A 237 17.45 13.21 -5.91
C SER A 237 18.52 14.24 -5.52
N GLU A 238 18.95 15.06 -6.47
CA GLU A 238 19.95 16.13 -6.25
C GLU A 238 19.53 17.42 -6.96
N ILE A 239 20.05 18.54 -6.48
CA ILE A 239 19.97 19.83 -7.16
C ILE A 239 20.86 19.80 -8.40
N ILE A 240 20.30 20.07 -9.56
CA ILE A 240 20.99 20.11 -10.86
C ILE A 240 21.14 21.52 -11.44
N GLY A 241 20.52 22.50 -10.82
CA GLY A 241 20.59 23.91 -11.25
C GLY A 241 20.12 24.84 -10.13
N ILE A 242 20.57 26.08 -10.19
CA ILE A 242 20.18 27.13 -9.24
C ILE A 242 19.74 28.35 -10.02
N GLN A 243 18.66 29.00 -9.58
CA GLN A 243 18.23 30.28 -10.09
C GLN A 243 18.11 31.28 -8.95
N THR A 244 18.43 32.53 -9.22
CA THR A 244 18.17 33.66 -8.31
C THR A 244 17.03 34.48 -8.92
N LEU A 245 15.93 34.56 -8.15
CA LEU A 245 14.74 35.30 -8.55
C LEU A 245 14.76 36.69 -7.95
N LYS A 246 14.08 37.62 -8.61
CA LYS A 246 13.77 38.98 -8.12
C LYS A 246 12.28 39.07 -7.80
N ALA A 247 11.86 40.07 -7.08
CA ALA A 247 10.46 40.36 -6.85
C ALA A 247 9.70 40.44 -8.18
N GLY A 248 8.59 39.67 -8.29
CA GLY A 248 7.77 39.60 -9.49
C GLY A 248 8.14 38.47 -10.47
N ASP A 249 9.30 37.82 -10.31
CA ASP A 249 9.68 36.67 -11.13
C ASP A 249 8.74 35.49 -10.88
N ARG A 250 8.36 34.81 -11.97
CA ARG A 250 7.42 33.67 -11.91
C ARG A 250 8.14 32.36 -12.16
N VAL A 251 7.72 31.30 -11.47
CA VAL A 251 8.35 29.98 -11.56
C VAL A 251 7.42 28.94 -12.21
N GLY A 252 8.00 28.21 -13.16
CA GLY A 252 7.40 27.02 -13.76
C GLY A 252 6.21 27.29 -14.68
N TYR A 253 5.57 26.20 -15.12
CA TYR A 253 4.41 26.25 -16.00
C TYR A 253 3.22 26.99 -15.36
N GLY A 254 2.62 27.89 -16.15
CA GLY A 254 1.51 28.72 -15.71
C GLY A 254 1.90 29.82 -14.72
N GLY A 255 3.17 29.88 -14.31
CA GLY A 255 3.68 30.88 -13.36
C GLY A 255 2.84 30.98 -12.10
N ARG A 256 2.47 29.83 -11.51
CA ARG A 256 1.61 29.78 -10.31
C ARG A 256 2.30 30.26 -9.05
N TYR A 257 3.61 30.38 -9.09
CA TYR A 257 4.41 30.99 -8.03
C TYR A 257 5.01 32.29 -8.52
N THR A 258 4.95 33.32 -7.70
CA THR A 258 5.59 34.63 -7.95
C THR A 258 6.47 34.97 -6.75
N ALA A 259 7.74 35.24 -7.00
CA ALA A 259 8.68 35.62 -5.95
C ALA A 259 8.30 36.98 -5.38
N SER A 260 8.25 37.10 -4.05
CA SER A 260 7.96 38.35 -3.34
C SER A 260 9.19 39.25 -3.16
N GLY A 261 10.38 38.73 -3.37
CA GLY A 261 11.66 39.42 -3.21
C GLY A 261 12.79 38.63 -3.86
N GLU A 262 14.02 38.94 -3.50
CA GLU A 262 15.17 38.15 -3.89
C GLU A 262 15.08 36.76 -3.23
N GLN A 263 15.18 35.69 -4.04
CA GLN A 263 15.04 34.31 -3.61
C GLN A 263 15.89 33.39 -4.43
N ARG A 264 16.60 32.44 -3.78
CA ARG A 264 17.28 31.35 -4.47
C ARG A 264 16.37 30.13 -4.52
N ILE A 265 16.31 29.50 -5.69
CA ILE A 265 15.63 28.22 -5.87
C ILE A 265 16.58 27.19 -6.45
N GLY A 266 16.42 25.91 -6.02
CA GLY A 266 17.13 24.76 -6.57
C GLY A 266 16.22 24.00 -7.54
N ILE A 267 16.75 23.62 -8.69
CA ILE A 267 16.07 22.73 -9.64
C ILE A 267 16.54 21.31 -9.34
N VAL A 268 15.58 20.44 -9.01
CA VAL A 268 15.82 19.05 -8.62
C VAL A 268 15.49 18.11 -9.77
N ALA A 269 16.32 17.09 -9.97
CA ALA A 269 16.16 16.10 -11.05
C ALA A 269 15.07 15.06 -10.73
N THR A 270 13.86 15.51 -10.51
CA THR A 270 12.67 14.67 -10.33
C THR A 270 11.43 15.40 -10.78
N GLY A 271 10.47 14.66 -11.35
CA GLY A 271 9.20 15.24 -11.79
C GLY A 271 8.09 14.18 -11.83
N TYR A 272 6.95 14.55 -12.44
CA TYR A 272 5.79 13.65 -12.42
C TYR A 272 5.98 12.37 -13.25
N ALA A 273 6.90 12.35 -14.22
CA ALA A 273 7.22 11.12 -14.94
C ALA A 273 8.11 10.15 -14.15
N ASP A 274 8.59 10.56 -12.97
CA ASP A 274 9.26 9.70 -12.00
C ASP A 274 8.29 9.14 -10.94
N GLY A 275 7.06 9.66 -10.90
CA GLY A 275 6.04 9.31 -9.92
C GLY A 275 5.77 10.39 -8.87
N TYR A 276 6.46 11.55 -8.93
CA TYR A 276 6.17 12.65 -8.02
C TYR A 276 4.85 13.35 -8.41
N PRO A 277 3.95 13.70 -7.46
CA PRO A 277 2.61 14.17 -7.80
C PRO A 277 2.66 15.54 -8.48
N ARG A 278 2.14 15.64 -9.73
CA ARG A 278 2.12 16.88 -10.51
C ARG A 278 1.29 17.97 -9.85
N HIS A 279 0.26 17.58 -9.11
CA HIS A 279 -0.66 18.49 -8.43
C HIS A 279 -0.18 18.95 -7.04
N ALA A 280 1.00 18.50 -6.61
CA ALA A 280 1.63 19.01 -5.38
C ALA A 280 1.79 20.54 -5.46
N PRO A 281 1.23 21.31 -4.52
CA PRO A 281 1.32 22.76 -4.52
C PRO A 281 2.71 23.24 -4.08
N SER A 282 2.98 24.54 -4.28
CA SER A 282 4.14 25.19 -3.65
C SER A 282 4.08 25.03 -2.14
N GLY A 283 5.22 24.78 -1.51
CA GLY A 283 5.31 24.50 -0.08
C GLY A 283 5.16 23.03 0.29
N THR A 284 4.93 22.11 -0.67
CA THR A 284 5.00 20.68 -0.40
C THR A 284 6.38 20.32 0.18
N PRO A 285 6.45 19.63 1.34
CA PRO A 285 7.70 19.47 2.07
C PRO A 285 8.72 18.64 1.30
N VAL A 286 9.98 19.06 1.38
CA VAL A 286 11.17 18.35 0.94
C VAL A 286 12.31 18.63 1.93
N LEU A 287 13.35 17.77 1.94
CA LEU A 287 14.53 17.98 2.74
C LEU A 287 15.71 18.29 1.81
N VAL A 288 16.37 19.41 1.99
CA VAL A 288 17.58 19.80 1.23
C VAL A 288 18.75 19.87 2.21
N ASP A 289 19.74 19.00 2.03
CA ASP A 289 20.92 18.93 2.93
C ASP A 289 20.56 18.88 4.43
N GLY A 290 19.55 18.06 4.78
CA GLY A 290 19.08 17.94 6.15
C GLY A 290 18.18 19.08 6.65
N VAL A 291 17.87 20.07 5.82
CA VAL A 291 17.00 21.20 6.16
C VAL A 291 15.64 21.05 5.47
N ARG A 292 14.56 21.06 6.24
CA ARG A 292 13.19 21.01 5.72
C ARG A 292 12.83 22.34 5.05
N THR A 293 12.40 22.24 3.80
CA THR A 293 11.92 23.36 2.98
C THR A 293 10.73 22.92 2.13
N GLY A 294 10.37 23.63 1.08
CA GLY A 294 9.21 23.34 0.26
C GLY A 294 9.47 23.46 -1.23
N THR A 295 8.61 22.82 -2.01
CA THR A 295 8.57 22.98 -3.46
C THR A 295 8.11 24.37 -3.87
N VAL A 296 8.48 24.80 -5.08
CA VAL A 296 8.14 26.13 -5.64
C VAL A 296 7.60 25.96 -7.06
N GLY A 297 6.41 26.48 -7.29
CA GLY A 297 5.77 26.43 -8.61
C GLY A 297 5.21 25.04 -8.97
N THR A 298 4.88 24.85 -10.23
CA THR A 298 4.28 23.61 -10.75
C THR A 298 5.37 22.58 -11.03
N VAL A 299 5.16 21.34 -10.56
CA VAL A 299 6.02 20.19 -10.89
C VAL A 299 5.99 19.94 -12.40
N SER A 300 7.18 19.85 -13.00
CA SER A 300 7.39 19.54 -14.43
C SER A 300 7.52 18.02 -14.63
N MET A 301 7.61 17.59 -15.90
CA MET A 301 7.75 16.17 -16.23
C MET A 301 8.96 15.52 -15.55
N ASP A 302 10.10 16.22 -15.62
CA ASP A 302 11.41 15.69 -15.24
C ASP A 302 12.11 16.48 -14.13
N MET A 303 11.54 17.60 -13.70
CA MET A 303 12.13 18.52 -12.73
C MET A 303 11.09 19.14 -11.82
N LEU A 304 11.51 19.53 -10.64
CA LEU A 304 10.76 20.43 -9.75
C LEU A 304 11.69 21.46 -9.16
N ALA A 305 11.15 22.58 -8.69
CA ALA A 305 11.90 23.61 -8.00
C ALA A 305 11.64 23.56 -6.49
N VAL A 306 12.66 23.86 -5.70
CA VAL A 306 12.62 23.94 -4.24
C VAL A 306 13.14 25.27 -3.75
N ASP A 307 12.61 25.78 -2.65
CA ASP A 307 13.09 26.99 -1.99
C ASP A 307 14.43 26.73 -1.28
N LEU A 308 15.46 27.51 -1.58
CA LEU A 308 16.77 27.44 -0.93
C LEU A 308 17.00 28.55 0.10
N THR A 309 15.99 29.37 0.40
CA THR A 309 16.13 30.42 1.41
C THR A 309 16.60 29.87 2.77
N PRO A 310 16.05 28.76 3.30
CA PRO A 310 16.54 28.18 4.55
C PRO A 310 17.84 27.37 4.40
N CYS A 311 18.32 27.17 3.15
CA CYS A 311 19.47 26.33 2.82
C CYS A 311 20.55 27.14 2.06
N PRO A 312 21.15 28.18 2.65
CA PRO A 312 22.02 29.13 1.93
C PRO A 312 23.30 28.47 1.38
N GLN A 313 23.72 27.34 1.96
CA GLN A 313 24.90 26.59 1.52
C GLN A 313 24.61 25.57 0.42
N ALA A 314 23.33 25.26 0.15
CA ALA A 314 22.97 24.30 -0.87
C ALA A 314 23.40 24.74 -2.27
N GLY A 315 23.98 23.83 -3.03
CA GLY A 315 24.52 24.02 -4.38
C GLY A 315 24.14 22.88 -5.33
N ILE A 316 24.66 22.87 -6.53
CA ILE A 316 24.54 21.77 -7.48
C ILE A 316 25.17 20.52 -6.85
N GLY A 317 24.47 19.37 -6.93
CA GLY A 317 24.84 18.10 -6.30
C GLY A 317 24.38 17.95 -4.86
N THR A 318 23.77 18.98 -4.26
CA THR A 318 23.18 18.87 -2.91
C THR A 318 22.05 17.83 -2.92
N PRO A 319 22.05 16.86 -1.97
CA PRO A 319 21.01 15.83 -1.89
C PRO A 319 19.66 16.41 -1.45
N VAL A 320 18.59 15.85 -2.02
CA VAL A 320 17.21 16.19 -1.73
C VAL A 320 16.42 14.92 -1.43
N GLU A 321 15.84 14.82 -0.22
CA GLU A 321 14.85 13.79 0.09
C GLU A 321 13.44 14.33 -0.26
N LEU A 322 12.77 13.59 -1.12
CA LEU A 322 11.41 13.93 -1.58
C LEU A 322 10.35 13.32 -0.66
N TRP A 323 10.57 12.08 -0.23
CA TRP A 323 9.91 11.42 0.90
C TRP A 323 10.79 10.28 1.42
N GLY A 324 10.63 9.92 2.68
CA GLY A 324 11.40 8.84 3.30
C GLY A 324 11.47 8.97 4.82
N LYS A 325 12.68 8.95 5.33
CA LYS A 325 12.93 8.92 6.78
C LYS A 325 12.57 10.23 7.47
N GLU A 326 12.85 11.37 6.84
CA GLU A 326 12.64 12.69 7.43
C GLU A 326 11.35 13.34 6.90
N ILE A 327 11.17 13.35 5.59
CA ILE A 327 9.93 13.83 4.96
C ILE A 327 8.98 12.64 4.82
N LYS A 328 7.94 12.59 5.63
CA LYS A 328 7.00 11.46 5.57
C LYS A 328 6.20 11.52 4.28
N ILE A 329 6.01 10.33 3.67
CA ILE A 329 5.19 10.24 2.46
C ILE A 329 3.77 10.73 2.70
N ASP A 330 3.27 10.57 3.94
CA ASP A 330 1.96 11.07 4.38
C ASP A 330 1.88 12.60 4.29
N ASP A 331 2.96 13.32 4.65
CA ASP A 331 3.02 14.79 4.56
C ASP A 331 2.94 15.25 3.10
N VAL A 332 3.67 14.57 2.21
CA VAL A 332 3.66 14.88 0.76
C VAL A 332 2.30 14.56 0.16
N ALA A 333 1.73 13.40 0.51
CA ALA A 333 0.42 12.98 0.03
C ALA A 333 -0.68 13.95 0.48
N THR A 334 -0.68 14.34 1.76
CA THR A 334 -1.63 15.32 2.31
C THR A 334 -1.51 16.65 1.59
N ALA A 335 -0.30 17.18 1.39
CA ALA A 335 -0.09 18.42 0.65
C ALA A 335 -0.60 18.34 -0.80
N ALA A 336 -0.43 17.18 -1.43
CA ALA A 336 -0.88 16.93 -2.81
C ALA A 336 -2.37 16.56 -2.92
N GLY A 337 -3.10 16.41 -1.81
CA GLY A 337 -4.51 16.02 -1.80
C GLY A 337 -4.74 14.56 -2.19
N THR A 338 -3.82 13.68 -1.84
CA THR A 338 -3.88 12.24 -2.11
C THR A 338 -3.47 11.43 -0.86
N VAL A 339 -3.13 10.16 -1.06
CA VAL A 339 -2.75 9.22 0.01
C VAL A 339 -1.39 8.59 -0.28
N GLY A 340 -0.65 8.22 0.78
CA GLY A 340 0.67 7.61 0.66
C GLY A 340 0.69 6.34 -0.20
N TYR A 341 -0.41 5.58 -0.22
CA TYR A 341 -0.62 4.42 -1.10
C TYR A 341 -0.40 4.75 -2.58
N GLU A 342 -1.00 5.86 -3.05
CA GLU A 342 -0.89 6.28 -4.44
C GLU A 342 0.54 6.67 -4.78
N LEU A 343 1.19 7.45 -3.92
CA LEU A 343 2.56 7.91 -4.17
C LEU A 343 3.55 6.74 -4.25
N MET A 344 3.44 5.74 -3.36
CA MET A 344 4.28 4.54 -3.42
C MET A 344 4.08 3.77 -4.72
N CYS A 345 2.81 3.55 -5.10
CA CYS A 345 2.46 2.80 -6.31
C CYS A 345 2.79 3.56 -7.61
N SER A 346 2.91 4.88 -7.55
CA SER A 346 3.22 5.73 -8.71
C SER A 346 4.69 5.76 -9.10
N LEU A 347 5.58 5.14 -8.30
CA LEU A 347 7.01 5.11 -8.63
C LEU A 347 7.22 4.52 -10.03
N ALA A 348 7.78 5.34 -10.93
CA ALA A 348 7.93 4.96 -12.32
C ALA A 348 9.09 3.96 -12.51
N LEU A 349 8.95 3.07 -13.48
CA LEU A 349 9.97 2.05 -13.80
C LEU A 349 11.33 2.63 -14.19
N ARG A 350 11.39 3.89 -14.64
CA ARG A 350 12.63 4.58 -14.99
C ARG A 350 13.46 5.02 -13.77
N VAL A 351 12.87 5.02 -12.57
CA VAL A 351 13.58 5.35 -11.33
C VAL A 351 14.41 4.14 -10.91
N PRO A 352 15.74 4.27 -10.78
CA PRO A 352 16.56 3.20 -10.23
C PRO A 352 16.13 2.88 -8.80
N VAL A 353 16.09 1.58 -8.46
CA VAL A 353 15.72 1.10 -7.13
C VAL A 353 16.83 0.25 -6.56
N VAL A 354 17.27 0.58 -5.34
CA VAL A 354 18.26 -0.19 -4.58
C VAL A 354 17.67 -0.67 -3.26
N THR A 355 18.21 -1.76 -2.74
CA THR A 355 17.92 -2.24 -1.37
C THR A 355 19.04 -1.83 -0.43
N VAL A 356 18.69 -1.44 0.78
CA VAL A 356 19.63 -1.02 1.84
C VAL A 356 19.30 -1.72 3.16
#